data_ce190239a7103d08333860f047829db2
#
_entry.id   ce190239a7103d08333860f047829db2
#
_cell.length_a   1.000
_cell.length_b   1.000
_cell.length_c   1.000
_cell.angle_alpha   90.00
_cell.angle_beta   90.00
_cell.angle_gamma   90.00
#
_symmetry.space_group_name_H-M   'P 1'
#
loop_
_entity.id
_entity.type
_entity.pdbx_description
1 polymer ?
#
loop_
_entity_poly.entity_id
_entity_poly.type
_entity_poly.pdbx_seq_one_letter_code
_entity_poly.pdbx_strand_id
1 'polypeptide(L)'
;MAKVIFGNHSSVLVPRRERDSIRKFYCDVLGGKIMKADPERDFIRLGDDFFIGFLYGDVADESGFLRSFRAIWLEIKSDDVEEMTRKILDSGVVRKLEVPDPHLYFQAPGGQCLRLVGIDEDLSFYEGTGAGPDVTKVKEAVQKLGSSPG
;
A
#
# COMPACT_ATOMS: atom_id res chain seq x y z
N MET A 1 13.34 31.56 5.92
CA MET A 1 13.62 30.32 5.15
C MET A 1 12.31 29.64 4.83
N ALA A 2 12.12 29.19 3.60
CA ALA A 2 10.93 28.46 3.21
C ALA A 2 10.85 27.09 3.92
N LYS A 3 9.67 26.70 4.40
CA LYS A 3 9.41 25.40 5.02
C LYS A 3 8.69 24.50 4.00
N VAL A 4 9.15 23.27 3.86
CA VAL A 4 8.53 22.25 3.01
C VAL A 4 7.99 21.12 3.87
N ILE A 5 6.76 20.70 3.61
CA ILE A 5 6.11 19.55 4.24
C ILE A 5 5.41 18.72 3.16
N PHE A 6 5.18 17.44 3.42
CA PHE A 6 4.33 16.64 2.56
C PHE A 6 2.88 17.09 2.64
N GLY A 7 2.17 16.99 1.50
CA GLY A 7 0.72 17.18 1.45
C GLY A 7 -0.02 15.99 2.07
N ASN A 8 -1.33 16.02 1.98
CA ASN A 8 -2.22 15.03 2.62
C ASN A 8 -2.71 13.95 1.66
N HIS A 9 -2.17 13.84 0.46
CA HIS A 9 -2.62 12.83 -0.49
C HIS A 9 -1.51 12.37 -1.42
N SER A 10 -1.75 11.20 -2.01
CA SER A 10 -1.01 10.64 -3.14
C SER A 10 -2.00 10.24 -4.22
N SER A 11 -1.59 10.23 -5.47
CA SER A 11 -2.40 9.76 -6.59
C SER A 11 -1.64 8.72 -7.40
N VAL A 12 -2.37 7.70 -7.85
CA VAL A 12 -1.81 6.64 -8.69
C VAL A 12 -2.71 6.41 -9.90
N LEU A 13 -2.10 6.20 -11.06
CA LEU A 13 -2.80 5.79 -12.27
C LEU A 13 -2.93 4.27 -12.26
N VAL A 14 -4.15 3.77 -12.39
CA VAL A 14 -4.46 2.33 -12.27
C VAL A 14 -5.36 1.86 -13.41
N PRO A 15 -5.31 0.58 -13.80
CA PRO A 15 -6.24 0.04 -14.77
C PRO A 15 -7.69 0.11 -14.28
N ARG A 16 -8.62 0.38 -15.19
CA ARG A 16 -10.06 0.44 -14.86
C ARG A 16 -10.59 -0.84 -14.24
N ARG A 17 -10.05 -2.00 -14.63
CA ARG A 17 -10.44 -3.30 -14.08
C ARG A 17 -10.11 -3.49 -12.61
N GLU A 18 -9.18 -2.70 -12.06
CA GLU A 18 -8.79 -2.78 -10.64
C GLU A 18 -9.78 -2.10 -9.69
N ARG A 19 -10.75 -1.34 -10.22
CA ARG A 19 -11.64 -0.50 -9.42
C ARG A 19 -12.37 -1.24 -8.31
N ASP A 20 -13.00 -2.37 -8.64
CA ASP A 20 -13.78 -3.13 -7.65
C ASP A 20 -12.87 -3.73 -6.56
N SER A 21 -11.70 -4.25 -6.94
CA SER A 21 -10.71 -4.76 -6.00
C SER A 21 -10.14 -3.66 -5.10
N ILE A 22 -9.89 -2.48 -5.66
CA ILE A 22 -9.43 -1.30 -4.91
C ILE A 22 -10.47 -0.87 -3.87
N ARG A 23 -11.73 -0.75 -4.26
CA ARG A 23 -12.82 -0.40 -3.35
C ARG A 23 -13.01 -1.47 -2.27
N LYS A 24 -13.00 -2.74 -2.64
CA LYS A 24 -13.07 -3.85 -1.67
C LYS A 24 -11.95 -3.75 -0.65
N PHE A 25 -10.70 -3.57 -1.09
CA PHE A 25 -9.57 -3.52 -0.17
C PHE A 25 -9.58 -2.25 0.68
N TYR A 26 -9.55 -1.07 0.08
CA TYR A 26 -9.40 0.18 0.82
C TYR A 26 -10.64 0.56 1.63
N CYS A 27 -11.83 0.26 1.17
CA CYS A 27 -13.06 0.60 1.87
C CYS A 27 -13.57 -0.53 2.78
N ASP A 28 -13.75 -1.75 2.23
CA ASP A 28 -14.36 -2.83 3.02
C ASP A 28 -13.37 -3.44 4.01
N VAL A 29 -12.10 -3.64 3.63
CA VAL A 29 -11.09 -4.24 4.49
C VAL A 29 -10.46 -3.22 5.42
N LEU A 30 -9.99 -2.07 4.90
CA LEU A 30 -9.31 -1.06 5.69
C LEU A 30 -10.23 -0.01 6.32
N GLY A 31 -11.51 0.02 5.97
CA GLY A 31 -12.45 1.00 6.50
C GLY A 31 -12.32 2.41 5.92
N GLY A 32 -11.68 2.54 4.77
CA GLY A 32 -11.56 3.83 4.08
C GLY A 32 -12.90 4.36 3.58
N LYS A 33 -12.97 5.65 3.37
CA LYS A 33 -14.20 6.33 2.88
C LYS A 33 -13.95 6.95 1.51
N ILE A 34 -14.84 6.65 0.56
CA ILE A 34 -14.84 7.33 -0.74
C ILE A 34 -15.33 8.75 -0.54
N MET A 35 -14.44 9.73 -0.75
CA MET A 35 -14.75 11.15 -0.60
C MET A 35 -15.21 11.77 -1.92
N LYS A 36 -14.74 11.24 -3.02
CA LYS A 36 -15.15 11.64 -4.37
C LYS A 36 -15.01 10.44 -5.29
N ALA A 37 -16.02 10.21 -6.11
CA ALA A 37 -16.02 9.19 -7.14
C ALA A 37 -16.67 9.73 -8.42
N ASP A 38 -16.05 9.45 -9.55
CA ASP A 38 -16.59 9.65 -10.88
C ASP A 38 -16.06 8.53 -11.80
N PRO A 39 -16.45 8.46 -13.09
CA PRO A 39 -15.97 7.38 -13.97
C PRO A 39 -14.45 7.29 -14.08
N GLU A 40 -13.73 8.38 -13.87
CA GLU A 40 -12.29 8.47 -14.06
C GLU A 40 -11.47 8.33 -12.78
N ARG A 41 -12.11 8.37 -11.59
CA ARG A 41 -11.35 8.36 -10.33
C ARG A 41 -12.17 7.93 -9.11
N ASP A 42 -11.44 7.50 -8.08
CA ASP A 42 -11.89 7.38 -6.70
C ASP A 42 -10.88 8.07 -5.78
N PHE A 43 -11.33 8.99 -4.94
CA PHE A 43 -10.54 9.52 -3.83
C PHE A 43 -11.00 8.88 -2.54
N ILE A 44 -10.10 8.10 -1.93
CA ILE A 44 -10.38 7.32 -0.73
C ILE A 44 -9.57 7.88 0.43
N ARG A 45 -10.27 8.27 1.50
CA ARG A 45 -9.63 8.72 2.74
C ARG A 45 -9.38 7.53 3.66
N LEU A 46 -8.15 7.42 4.16
CA LEU A 46 -7.76 6.49 5.20
C LEU A 46 -7.39 7.27 6.47
N GLY A 47 -8.01 6.92 7.59
CA GLY A 47 -7.86 7.70 8.80
C GLY A 47 -8.47 9.09 8.67
N ASP A 48 -7.89 10.07 9.34
CA ASP A 48 -8.44 11.42 9.41
C ASP A 48 -7.91 12.35 8.32
N ASP A 49 -6.65 12.19 7.90
CA ASP A 49 -5.95 13.22 7.14
C ASP A 49 -5.30 12.77 5.85
N PHE A 50 -5.30 11.48 5.52
CA PHE A 50 -4.61 11.02 4.32
C PHE A 50 -5.56 10.46 3.26
N PHE A 51 -5.32 10.85 2.00
CA PHE A 51 -6.13 10.46 0.84
C PHE A 51 -5.25 9.73 -0.19
N ILE A 52 -5.81 8.71 -0.79
CA ILE A 52 -5.24 8.12 -2.01
C ILE A 52 -6.22 8.37 -3.16
N GLY A 53 -5.73 9.01 -4.21
CA GLY A 53 -6.46 9.21 -5.45
C GLY A 53 -6.12 8.09 -6.44
N PHE A 54 -7.11 7.26 -6.78
CA PHE A 54 -6.99 6.27 -7.84
C PHE A 54 -7.55 6.86 -9.12
N LEU A 55 -6.67 7.09 -10.09
CA LEU A 55 -7.03 7.59 -11.41
C LEU A 55 -7.11 6.41 -12.37
N TYR A 56 -8.28 6.16 -12.93
CA TYR A 56 -8.54 5.00 -13.79
C TYR A 56 -8.23 5.32 -15.25
N GLY A 57 -7.38 4.52 -15.85
CA GLY A 57 -6.98 4.71 -17.23
C GLY A 57 -6.69 3.40 -17.95
N ASP A 58 -6.36 3.53 -19.23
CA ASP A 58 -5.92 2.40 -20.04
C ASP A 58 -4.43 2.20 -19.80
N VAL A 59 -4.08 1.09 -19.17
CA VAL A 59 -2.71 0.66 -18.96
C VAL A 59 -2.44 -0.54 -19.84
N ALA A 60 -1.50 -0.37 -20.75
CA ALA A 60 -1.28 -1.32 -21.85
C ALA A 60 -0.71 -2.68 -21.40
N ASP A 61 0.06 -2.71 -20.32
CA ASP A 61 0.72 -3.92 -19.81
C ASP A 61 0.52 -4.07 -18.31
N GLU A 62 -0.26 -5.07 -17.92
CA GLU A 62 -0.54 -5.37 -16.52
C GLU A 62 0.72 -5.72 -15.73
N SER A 63 1.61 -6.51 -16.29
CA SER A 63 2.83 -6.90 -15.60
C SER A 63 3.78 -5.72 -15.40
N GLY A 64 3.89 -4.86 -16.40
CA GLY A 64 4.65 -3.61 -16.32
C GLY A 64 4.05 -2.64 -15.31
N PHE A 65 2.73 -2.49 -15.32
CA PHE A 65 2.01 -1.69 -14.35
C PHE A 65 2.27 -2.14 -12.91
N LEU A 66 2.02 -3.40 -12.60
CA LEU A 66 2.23 -3.95 -11.25
C LEU A 66 3.67 -3.83 -10.78
N ARG A 67 4.64 -3.88 -11.68
CA ARG A 67 6.06 -3.69 -11.36
C ARG A 67 6.38 -2.23 -11.01
N SER A 68 5.80 -1.28 -11.72
CA SER A 68 6.12 0.15 -11.55
C SER A 68 5.72 0.70 -10.18
N PHE A 69 4.71 0.13 -9.55
CA PHE A 69 4.22 0.57 -8.24
C PHE A 69 4.97 -0.02 -7.03
N ARG A 70 5.95 -0.88 -7.27
CA ARG A 70 6.78 -1.45 -6.20
C ARG A 70 7.86 -0.50 -5.69
N ALA A 71 8.08 0.59 -6.38
CA ALA A 71 9.10 1.56 -6.01
C ALA A 71 8.75 2.40 -4.78
N ILE A 72 7.46 2.53 -4.46
CA ILE A 72 6.97 3.30 -3.31
C ILE A 72 6.23 2.37 -2.37
N TRP A 73 6.67 2.35 -1.11
CA TRP A 73 6.05 1.60 -0.04
C TRP A 73 5.38 2.55 0.93
N LEU A 74 4.15 2.25 1.26
CA LEU A 74 3.38 2.98 2.26
C LEU A 74 3.24 2.13 3.52
N GLU A 75 3.20 2.79 4.66
CA GLU A 75 2.94 2.15 5.93
C GLU A 75 1.51 2.43 6.36
N ILE A 76 0.82 1.40 6.81
CA ILE A 76 -0.48 1.51 7.46
C ILE A 76 -0.37 1.04 8.91
N LYS A 77 -1.14 1.65 9.79
CA LYS A 77 -1.13 1.37 11.21
C LYS A 77 -2.47 0.82 11.68
N SER A 78 -2.43 -0.15 12.58
CA SER A 78 -3.62 -0.70 13.21
C SER A 78 -3.44 -0.78 14.72
N ASP A 79 -4.50 -0.57 15.45
CA ASP A 79 -4.58 -0.84 16.89
C ASP A 79 -4.72 -2.34 17.19
N ASP A 80 -5.10 -3.14 16.18
CA ASP A 80 -5.14 -4.60 16.26
C ASP A 80 -4.49 -5.21 15.00
N VAL A 81 -3.18 -5.43 15.09
CA VAL A 81 -2.36 -5.96 13.98
C VAL A 81 -2.77 -7.39 13.63
N GLU A 82 -3.10 -8.21 14.62
CA GLU A 82 -3.47 -9.62 14.40
C GLU A 82 -4.79 -9.73 13.63
N GLU A 83 -5.82 -9.02 14.08
CA GLU A 83 -7.11 -8.98 13.40
C GLU A 83 -6.98 -8.42 11.98
N MET A 84 -6.25 -7.32 11.83
CA MET A 84 -6.07 -6.68 10.52
C MET A 84 -5.27 -7.56 9.56
N THR A 85 -4.22 -8.24 10.03
CA THR A 85 -3.47 -9.22 9.24
C THR A 85 -4.40 -10.29 8.68
N ARG A 86 -5.26 -10.86 9.53
CA ARG A 86 -6.24 -11.86 9.13
C ARG A 86 -7.21 -11.32 8.08
N LYS A 87 -7.79 -10.16 8.32
CA LYS A 87 -8.73 -9.52 7.37
C LYS A 87 -8.09 -9.24 6.01
N ILE A 88 -6.87 -8.74 6.01
CA ILE A 88 -6.13 -8.45 4.76
C ILE A 88 -5.89 -9.74 3.97
N LEU A 89 -5.36 -10.78 4.62
CA LEU A 89 -5.03 -12.03 3.94
C LEU A 89 -6.29 -12.77 3.50
N ASP A 90 -7.34 -12.80 4.31
CA ASP A 90 -8.62 -13.47 3.99
C ASP A 90 -9.41 -12.73 2.90
N SER A 91 -9.10 -11.48 2.62
CA SER A 91 -9.77 -10.72 1.56
C SER A 91 -9.62 -11.34 0.17
N GLY A 92 -8.54 -12.08 -0.05
CA GLY A 92 -8.23 -12.72 -1.33
C GLY A 92 -7.84 -11.76 -2.46
N VAL A 93 -7.66 -10.47 -2.17
CA VAL A 93 -7.35 -9.45 -3.19
C VAL A 93 -5.94 -8.85 -3.05
N VAL A 94 -5.15 -9.32 -2.08
CA VAL A 94 -3.78 -8.88 -1.88
C VAL A 94 -2.79 -9.99 -2.25
N ARG A 95 -1.57 -9.57 -2.55
CA ARG A 95 -0.43 -10.47 -2.75
C ARG A 95 0.54 -10.29 -1.60
N LYS A 96 0.67 -11.30 -0.72
CA LYS A 96 1.65 -11.29 0.35
C LYS A 96 3.06 -11.26 -0.22
N LEU A 97 3.93 -10.44 0.38
CA LEU A 97 5.35 -10.36 0.05
C LEU A 97 6.15 -11.11 1.10
N GLU A 98 7.02 -12.01 0.65
CA GLU A 98 7.93 -12.74 1.54
C GLU A 98 9.13 -11.85 1.84
N VAL A 99 9.05 -11.12 2.94
CA VAL A 99 10.13 -10.27 3.46
C VAL A 99 10.59 -10.84 4.79
N PRO A 100 11.90 -10.99 5.02
CA PRO A 100 12.43 -11.54 6.29
C PRO A 100 12.37 -10.47 7.40
N ASP A 101 11.18 -10.09 7.75
CA ASP A 101 10.79 -9.11 8.76
C ASP A 101 9.48 -9.61 9.39
N PRO A 102 9.26 -9.46 10.70
CA PRO A 102 8.06 -9.98 11.35
C PRO A 102 6.77 -9.30 10.92
N HIS A 103 6.83 -8.13 10.30
CA HIS A 103 5.65 -7.40 9.84
C HIS A 103 5.04 -8.00 8.57
N LEU A 104 3.77 -7.73 8.35
CA LEU A 104 3.09 -8.09 7.11
C LEU A 104 3.43 -7.07 6.02
N TYR A 105 4.02 -7.57 4.94
CA TYR A 105 4.22 -6.81 3.70
C TYR A 105 3.37 -7.42 2.60
N PHE A 106 2.72 -6.59 1.81
CA PHE A 106 1.85 -7.07 0.74
C PHE A 106 1.67 -6.02 -0.35
N GLN A 107 1.28 -6.51 -1.53
CA GLN A 107 0.84 -5.66 -2.63
C GLN A 107 -0.69 -5.62 -2.63
N ALA A 108 -1.24 -4.42 -2.52
CA ALA A 108 -2.67 -4.17 -2.57
C ALA A 108 -3.18 -4.11 -4.03
N PRO A 109 -4.51 -4.21 -4.24
CA PRO A 109 -5.11 -3.93 -5.54
C PRO A 109 -4.71 -2.54 -6.05
N GLY A 110 -4.41 -2.45 -7.33
CA GLY A 110 -3.82 -1.26 -7.92
C GLY A 110 -2.29 -1.21 -7.86
N GLY A 111 -1.65 -2.23 -7.24
CA GLY A 111 -0.20 -2.43 -7.27
C GLY A 111 0.59 -1.77 -6.14
N GLN A 112 -0.06 -1.02 -5.24
CA GLN A 112 0.62 -0.35 -4.14
C GLN A 112 1.16 -1.36 -3.13
N CYS A 113 2.44 -1.24 -2.79
CA CYS A 113 3.06 -2.03 -1.72
C CYS A 113 2.83 -1.35 -0.37
N LEU A 114 2.41 -2.16 0.61
CA LEU A 114 2.06 -1.71 1.95
C LEU A 114 2.76 -2.58 3.00
N ARG A 115 3.03 -1.96 4.15
CA ARG A 115 3.50 -2.60 5.37
C ARG A 115 2.51 -2.30 6.49
N LEU A 116 2.12 -3.32 7.25
CA LEU A 116 1.26 -3.17 8.41
C LEU A 116 2.08 -3.14 9.70
N VAL A 117 1.87 -2.12 10.52
CA VAL A 117 2.50 -1.97 11.84
C VAL A 117 1.47 -1.66 12.92
N GLY A 118 1.85 -1.82 14.18
CA GLY A 118 1.03 -1.39 15.31
C GLY A 118 0.98 0.13 15.45
N ILE A 119 -0.17 0.66 15.87
CA ILE A 119 -0.33 2.11 16.05
C ILE A 119 0.61 2.69 17.11
N ASP A 120 0.92 1.89 18.14
CA ASP A 120 1.82 2.25 19.23
C ASP A 120 3.22 1.61 19.11
N GLU A 121 3.54 1.05 17.95
CA GLU A 121 4.84 0.43 17.73
C GLU A 121 5.95 1.47 17.70
N ASP A 122 7.10 1.10 18.29
CA ASP A 122 8.30 1.95 18.26
C ASP A 122 8.88 2.01 16.86
N LEU A 123 8.74 3.14 16.21
CA LEU A 123 9.29 3.44 14.88
C LEU A 123 10.51 4.38 14.95
N SER A 124 11.14 4.50 16.10
CA SER A 124 12.28 5.41 16.34
C SER A 124 13.47 5.16 15.40
N PHE A 125 13.59 3.95 14.83
CA PHE A 125 14.57 3.68 13.79
C PHE A 125 14.47 4.68 12.62
N TYR A 126 13.26 5.03 12.20
CA TYR A 126 13.03 5.97 11.09
C TYR A 126 13.30 7.42 11.48
N GLU A 127 13.49 7.68 12.76
CA GLU A 127 13.94 8.97 13.31
C GLU A 127 15.46 9.03 13.47
N GLY A 128 16.16 8.00 13.02
CA GLY A 128 17.63 7.89 13.08
C GLY A 128 18.17 7.19 14.33
N THR A 129 17.31 6.55 15.11
CA THR A 129 17.65 5.78 16.29
C THR A 129 17.10 4.36 16.22
N GLY A 130 17.66 3.43 16.97
CA GLY A 130 17.19 2.05 17.00
C GLY A 130 17.64 1.18 15.83
N ALA A 131 17.21 -0.09 15.85
CA ALA A 131 17.52 -1.09 14.83
C ALA A 131 16.32 -1.30 13.90
N GLY A 132 16.55 -1.28 12.60
CA GLY A 132 15.53 -1.49 11.58
C GLY A 132 15.68 -2.82 10.84
N PRO A 133 14.83 -3.04 9.84
CA PRO A 133 14.89 -4.22 9.00
C PRO A 133 16.19 -4.27 8.19
N ASP A 134 16.61 -5.47 7.83
CA ASP A 134 17.73 -5.67 6.92
C ASP A 134 17.34 -5.23 5.50
N VAL A 135 17.74 -4.03 5.13
CA VAL A 135 17.39 -3.41 3.84
C VAL A 135 17.86 -4.25 2.65
N THR A 136 18.97 -4.96 2.77
CA THR A 136 19.45 -5.83 1.69
C THR A 136 18.45 -6.95 1.42
N LYS A 137 17.98 -7.63 2.46
CA LYS A 137 16.97 -8.69 2.33
C LYS A 137 15.63 -8.17 1.83
N VAL A 138 15.22 -6.97 2.24
CA VAL A 138 14.02 -6.32 1.72
C VAL A 138 14.14 -6.06 0.22
N LYS A 139 15.29 -5.53 -0.24
CA LYS A 139 15.55 -5.32 -1.66
C LYS A 139 15.50 -6.61 -2.47
N GLU A 140 16.13 -7.67 -1.96
CA GLU A 140 16.11 -8.98 -2.62
C GLU A 140 14.67 -9.53 -2.77
N ALA A 141 13.86 -9.42 -1.72
CA ALA A 141 12.46 -9.85 -1.75
C ALA A 141 11.65 -9.08 -2.81
N VAL A 142 11.83 -7.76 -2.90
CA VAL A 142 11.16 -6.91 -3.91
C VAL A 142 11.62 -7.26 -5.32
N GLN A 143 12.92 -7.50 -5.51
CA GLN A 143 13.47 -7.88 -6.81
C GLN A 143 12.91 -9.23 -7.30
N LYS A 144 12.79 -10.22 -6.40
CA LYS A 144 12.18 -11.52 -6.73
C LYS A 144 10.75 -11.39 -7.22
N LEU A 145 9.97 -10.48 -6.65
CA LEU A 145 8.63 -10.18 -7.15
C LEU A 145 8.63 -9.64 -8.58
N GLY A 146 9.65 -8.84 -8.93
CA GLY A 146 9.83 -8.29 -10.27
C GLY A 146 10.13 -9.33 -11.33
N SER A 147 10.75 -10.45 -10.96
CA SER A 147 11.17 -11.53 -11.87
C SER A 147 10.16 -12.67 -11.95
N SER A 148 9.17 -12.76 -11.07
CA SER A 148 8.12 -13.78 -11.15
C SER A 148 7.20 -13.49 -12.33
N PRO A 149 6.92 -14.47 -13.21
CA PRO A 149 5.85 -14.34 -14.19
C PRO A 149 4.55 -14.08 -13.45
N GLY A 150 3.86 -13.04 -13.81
CA GLY A 150 2.72 -12.45 -13.11
C GLY A 150 1.55 -13.34 -12.86
#